data_df101ade7f30cbd0e6dc245ee15c3171
#
_entry.id   df101ade7f30cbd0e6dc245ee15c3171
#
_cell.length_a   1.000
_cell.length_b   1.000
_cell.length_c   1.000
_cell.angle_alpha   90.00
_cell.angle_beta   90.00
_cell.angle_gamma   90.00
#
_symmetry.space_group_name_H-M   'P 1'
#
loop_
_entity.id
_entity.type
_entity.pdbx_description
1 polymer ?
#
loop_
_entity_poly.entity_id
_entity_poly.type
_entity_poly.pdbx_seq_one_letter_code
_entity_poly.pdbx_strand_id
1 'polypeptide(L)'
;MASRLRWKQAQSYEKAHWEEVSDNISKKERQGLTWYKWRAENLLRNVKKAFPDNTPDFTEARVLEVGSGPVGCISQLPARERVAVDPLCDFFSSKPKLVEHRNPEVTYKNVQGEELPFDDGHFDMVVIENVIDHVENADGVMQQINRVLKPDGVLYLTVNLHPTWGYVLHEVVSKLRIDKGHPHTFTIPKIRRFLSGHGFQIYFDEWEDYKKCKAEEWKSDSTRLRLKAISGLSEFLFTSVSRKTGKA
;
A
#
# COMPACT_ATOMS: atom_id res chain seq x y z
N MET A 1 -9.72 14.86 -5.12
CA MET A 1 -9.63 14.87 -3.65
C MET A 1 -10.85 14.21 -3.04
N ALA A 2 -10.65 13.22 -2.15
CA ALA A 2 -11.74 12.81 -1.28
C ALA A 2 -12.07 13.95 -0.31
N SER A 3 -13.35 14.06 0.12
CA SER A 3 -13.64 15.06 1.15
C SER A 3 -12.93 14.63 2.46
N ARG A 4 -12.40 15.61 3.20
CA ARG A 4 -11.74 15.38 4.51
C ARG A 4 -12.62 14.56 5.48
N LEU A 5 -13.94 14.72 5.36
CA LEU A 5 -14.90 13.93 6.15
C LEU A 5 -14.85 12.44 5.76
N ARG A 6 -14.74 12.13 4.47
CA ARG A 6 -14.68 10.76 3.97
C ARG A 6 -13.38 10.09 4.38
N TRP A 7 -12.26 10.79 4.30
CA TRP A 7 -10.98 10.29 4.78
C TRP A 7 -11.01 9.99 6.29
N LYS A 8 -11.57 10.89 7.12
CA LYS A 8 -11.75 10.64 8.56
C LYS A 8 -12.61 9.40 8.85
N GLN A 9 -13.62 9.14 8.04
CA GLN A 9 -14.42 7.91 8.16
C GLN A 9 -13.61 6.67 7.80
N ALA A 10 -12.79 6.73 6.75
CA ALA A 10 -11.89 5.66 6.36
C ALA A 10 -10.87 5.36 7.48
N GLN A 11 -10.25 6.39 8.06
CA GLN A 11 -9.32 6.24 9.20
C GLN A 11 -10.00 5.63 10.43
N SER A 12 -11.24 6.02 10.72
CA SER A 12 -12.00 5.44 11.84
C SER A 12 -12.32 3.95 11.60
N TYR A 13 -12.62 3.59 10.35
CA TYR A 13 -12.87 2.20 9.96
C TYR A 13 -11.59 1.36 10.06
N GLU A 14 -10.47 1.89 9.57
CA GLU A 14 -9.16 1.25 9.65
C GLU A 14 -8.74 1.02 11.12
N LYS A 15 -8.91 2.04 11.96
CA LYS A 15 -8.65 1.92 13.38
C LYS A 15 -9.50 0.82 14.05
N ALA A 16 -10.80 0.77 13.76
CA ALA A 16 -11.69 -0.25 14.31
C ALA A 16 -11.31 -1.66 13.84
N HIS A 17 -10.89 -1.79 12.57
CA HIS A 17 -10.36 -3.04 12.03
C HIS A 17 -9.12 -3.51 12.81
N TRP A 18 -8.15 -2.63 13.06
CA TRP A 18 -6.96 -2.97 13.80
C TRP A 18 -7.19 -3.21 15.29
N GLU A 19 -8.22 -2.61 15.89
CA GLU A 19 -8.68 -2.96 17.24
C GLU A 19 -9.19 -4.40 17.28
N GLU A 20 -10.06 -4.77 16.35
CA GLU A 20 -10.56 -6.16 16.24
C GLU A 20 -9.41 -7.15 15.99
N VAL A 21 -8.46 -6.77 15.13
CA VAL A 21 -7.26 -7.57 14.86
C VAL A 21 -6.43 -7.75 16.14
N SER A 22 -6.17 -6.68 16.90
CA SER A 22 -5.43 -6.72 18.16
C SER A 22 -6.07 -7.68 19.17
N ASP A 23 -7.41 -7.68 19.24
CA ASP A 23 -8.14 -8.53 20.17
C ASP A 23 -8.14 -10.01 19.76
N ASN A 24 -8.03 -10.27 18.45
CA ASN A 24 -8.07 -11.61 17.87
C ASN A 24 -6.70 -12.15 17.40
N ILE A 25 -5.60 -11.41 17.61
CA ILE A 25 -4.28 -11.75 17.07
C ILE A 25 -3.77 -13.12 17.55
N SER A 26 -4.17 -13.53 18.75
CA SER A 26 -3.86 -14.87 19.31
C SER A 26 -4.52 -16.02 18.54
N LYS A 27 -5.50 -15.72 17.69
CA LYS A 27 -6.27 -16.71 16.90
C LYS A 27 -5.88 -16.75 15.43
N LYS A 28 -5.10 -15.77 14.95
CA LYS A 28 -4.74 -15.64 13.53
C LYS A 28 -3.23 -15.56 13.36
N GLU A 29 -2.59 -16.70 13.11
CA GLU A 29 -1.16 -16.82 12.72
C GLU A 29 -0.76 -15.96 11.50
N ARG A 30 -1.71 -15.38 10.81
CA ARG A 30 -1.51 -14.63 9.54
C ARG A 30 -0.82 -13.28 9.70
N GLN A 31 -0.61 -12.77 10.90
CA GLN A 31 -0.02 -11.44 11.14
C GLN A 31 1.33 -11.52 11.87
N GLY A 32 1.89 -12.71 12.00
CA GLY A 32 3.23 -12.89 12.49
C GLY A 32 4.31 -12.46 11.48
N LEU A 33 5.57 -12.52 11.91
CA LEU A 33 6.76 -12.20 11.08
C LEU A 33 6.73 -12.86 9.70
N THR A 34 6.15 -14.05 9.57
CA THR A 34 6.06 -14.80 8.31
C THR A 34 5.33 -14.02 7.22
N TRP A 35 4.26 -13.28 7.54
CA TRP A 35 3.54 -12.45 6.59
C TRP A 35 4.38 -11.27 6.09
N TYR A 36 5.01 -10.54 7.01
CA TYR A 36 5.86 -9.40 6.65
C TYR A 36 7.11 -9.86 5.89
N LYS A 37 7.70 -10.99 6.28
CA LYS A 37 8.81 -11.61 5.57
C LYS A 37 8.42 -11.97 4.14
N TRP A 38 7.28 -12.62 3.95
CA TRP A 38 6.76 -12.95 2.61
C TRP A 38 6.57 -11.70 1.74
N ARG A 39 6.01 -10.60 2.30
CA ARG A 39 5.87 -9.33 1.59
C ARG A 39 7.22 -8.76 1.16
N ALA A 40 8.19 -8.73 2.05
CA ALA A 40 9.54 -8.26 1.75
C ALA A 40 10.22 -9.12 0.68
N GLU A 41 10.13 -10.45 0.77
CA GLU A 41 10.67 -11.37 -0.24
C GLU A 41 9.99 -11.17 -1.60
N ASN A 42 8.67 -10.95 -1.61
CA ASN A 42 7.91 -10.66 -2.83
C ASN A 42 8.37 -9.34 -3.47
N LEU A 43 8.54 -8.31 -2.67
CA LEU A 43 9.06 -7.02 -3.09
C LEU A 43 10.44 -7.18 -3.75
N LEU A 44 11.39 -7.82 -3.07
CA LEU A 44 12.75 -8.04 -3.58
C LEU A 44 12.74 -8.85 -4.88
N ARG A 45 11.91 -9.89 -4.95
CA ARG A 45 11.73 -10.68 -6.17
C ARG A 45 11.20 -9.83 -7.34
N ASN A 46 10.24 -8.95 -7.10
CA ASN A 46 9.66 -8.10 -8.15
C ASN A 46 10.62 -6.99 -8.59
N VAL A 47 11.41 -6.45 -7.67
CA VAL A 47 12.50 -5.51 -8.03
C VAL A 47 13.54 -6.23 -8.89
N LYS A 48 13.90 -7.48 -8.58
CA LYS A 48 14.81 -8.27 -9.40
C LYS A 48 14.25 -8.55 -10.80
N LYS A 49 12.94 -8.79 -10.93
CA LYS A 49 12.28 -8.93 -12.24
C LYS A 49 12.32 -7.62 -13.05
N ALA A 50 12.13 -6.48 -12.37
CA ALA A 50 12.20 -5.16 -13.01
C ALA A 50 13.60 -4.80 -13.50
N PHE A 51 14.65 -5.24 -12.79
CA PHE A 51 16.05 -4.88 -13.03
C PHE A 51 16.96 -6.12 -13.01
N PRO A 52 16.81 -7.06 -13.95
CA PRO A 52 17.51 -8.35 -13.89
C PRO A 52 19.03 -8.20 -13.99
N ASP A 53 19.52 -7.25 -14.82
CA ASP A 53 20.94 -7.05 -15.08
C ASP A 53 21.59 -6.02 -14.12
N ASN A 54 20.77 -5.23 -13.43
CA ASN A 54 21.24 -4.15 -12.54
C ASN A 54 20.29 -3.99 -11.34
N THR A 55 20.11 -5.09 -10.62
CA THR A 55 19.28 -5.10 -9.40
C THR A 55 19.91 -4.17 -8.35
N PRO A 56 19.15 -3.20 -7.80
CA PRO A 56 19.66 -2.33 -6.74
C PRO A 56 20.13 -3.13 -5.52
N ASP A 57 21.28 -2.78 -4.97
CA ASP A 57 21.74 -3.28 -3.68
C ASP A 57 21.02 -2.51 -2.57
N PHE A 58 20.18 -3.20 -1.83
CA PHE A 58 19.41 -2.58 -0.75
C PHE A 58 20.20 -2.47 0.55
N THR A 59 21.34 -3.16 0.72
CA THR A 59 22.09 -3.15 1.99
C THR A 59 22.56 -1.75 2.37
N GLU A 60 22.91 -0.92 1.38
CA GLU A 60 23.32 0.48 1.57
C GLU A 60 22.18 1.48 1.31
N ALA A 61 20.98 1.01 1.00
CA ALA A 61 19.86 1.86 0.63
C ALA A 61 19.21 2.54 1.84
N ARG A 62 18.61 3.70 1.57
CA ARG A 62 17.64 4.38 2.43
C ARG A 62 16.26 4.09 1.91
N VAL A 63 15.43 3.44 2.73
CA VAL A 63 14.08 2.99 2.33
C VAL A 63 13.03 3.65 3.21
N LEU A 64 11.97 4.16 2.58
CA LEU A 64 10.77 4.66 3.23
C LEU A 64 9.60 3.73 2.91
N GLU A 65 8.81 3.32 3.91
CA GLU A 65 7.49 2.73 3.71
C GLU A 65 6.40 3.70 4.13
N VAL A 66 5.51 4.05 3.20
CA VAL A 66 4.36 4.93 3.42
C VAL A 66 3.12 4.08 3.65
N GLY A 67 2.44 4.29 4.79
CA GLY A 67 1.30 3.46 5.20
C GLY A 67 1.75 2.07 5.65
N SER A 68 2.74 2.02 6.55
CA SER A 68 3.35 0.76 7.00
C SER A 68 2.39 -0.13 7.81
N GLY A 69 1.30 0.43 8.30
CA GLY A 69 0.50 -0.25 9.33
C GLY A 69 1.33 -0.48 10.61
N PRO A 70 1.01 -1.51 11.40
CA PRO A 70 1.66 -1.71 12.70
C PRO A 70 3.15 -2.09 12.62
N VAL A 71 3.60 -2.80 11.58
CA VAL A 71 4.98 -3.33 11.47
C VAL A 71 5.66 -2.94 10.16
N GLY A 72 4.96 -3.12 9.01
CA GLY A 72 5.50 -2.89 7.67
C GLY A 72 6.42 -4.01 7.15
N CYS A 73 6.47 -4.18 5.84
CA CYS A 73 7.42 -5.10 5.21
C CYS A 73 8.87 -4.59 5.33
N ILE A 74 9.05 -3.30 5.52
CA ILE A 74 10.34 -2.65 5.75
C ILE A 74 11.10 -3.23 6.94
N SER A 75 10.39 -3.81 7.93
CA SER A 75 10.99 -4.48 9.08
C SER A 75 11.87 -5.67 8.68
N GLN A 76 11.66 -6.22 7.48
CA GLN A 76 12.35 -7.39 6.94
C GLN A 76 13.27 -7.06 5.75
N LEU A 77 13.37 -5.80 5.34
CA LEU A 77 14.26 -5.40 4.25
C LEU A 77 15.70 -5.21 4.74
N PRO A 78 16.70 -5.64 3.96
CA PRO A 78 18.11 -5.47 4.31
C PRO A 78 18.61 -4.07 3.91
N ALA A 79 18.06 -3.00 4.52
CA ALA A 79 18.41 -1.63 4.17
C ALA A 79 19.14 -0.93 5.34
N ARG A 80 20.09 -0.02 4.99
CA ARG A 80 20.89 0.72 5.95
C ARG A 80 20.04 1.67 6.79
N GLU A 81 19.14 2.40 6.14
CA GLU A 81 18.19 3.29 6.81
C GLU A 81 16.77 2.85 6.47
N ARG A 82 15.97 2.63 7.49
CA ARG A 82 14.60 2.16 7.36
C ARG A 82 13.65 3.06 8.12
N VAL A 83 12.77 3.74 7.38
CA VAL A 83 11.77 4.63 7.96
C VAL A 83 10.37 4.17 7.54
N ALA A 84 9.50 4.00 8.51
CA ALA A 84 8.10 3.63 8.33
C ALA A 84 7.21 4.78 8.78
N VAL A 85 6.30 5.24 7.95
CA VAL A 85 5.33 6.28 8.29
C VAL A 85 3.90 5.78 8.17
N ASP A 86 3.06 6.14 9.14
CA ASP A 86 1.65 5.81 9.13
C ASP A 86 0.89 6.82 10.03
N PRO A 87 -0.27 7.36 9.61
CA PRO A 87 -1.05 8.29 10.43
C PRO A 87 -1.64 7.64 11.69
N LEU A 88 -1.67 6.32 11.78
CA LEU A 88 -2.10 5.57 12.95
C LEU A 88 -0.94 5.03 13.80
N CYS A 89 0.30 5.46 13.56
CA CYS A 89 1.49 4.95 14.24
C CYS A 89 1.39 5.02 15.78
N ASP A 90 0.88 6.12 16.33
CA ASP A 90 0.70 6.27 17.79
C ASP A 90 -0.37 5.33 18.34
N PHE A 91 -1.46 5.15 17.57
CA PHE A 91 -2.48 4.15 17.91
C PHE A 91 -1.89 2.74 17.93
N PHE A 92 -1.14 2.33 16.90
CA PHE A 92 -0.48 1.02 16.90
C PHE A 92 0.48 0.86 18.07
N SER A 93 1.26 1.89 18.37
CA SER A 93 2.21 1.88 19.49
C SER A 93 1.54 1.74 20.87
N SER A 94 0.28 2.13 20.98
CA SER A 94 -0.54 1.92 22.19
C SER A 94 -1.04 0.47 22.35
N LYS A 95 -0.84 -0.40 21.35
CA LYS A 95 -1.30 -1.79 21.31
C LYS A 95 -0.10 -2.74 21.21
N PRO A 96 0.48 -3.22 22.33
CA PRO A 96 1.71 -4.03 22.32
C PRO A 96 1.66 -5.22 21.37
N LYS A 97 0.53 -5.93 21.29
CA LYS A 97 0.35 -7.07 20.39
C LYS A 97 0.48 -6.73 18.90
N LEU A 98 0.18 -5.49 18.49
CA LEU A 98 0.29 -5.07 17.10
C LEU A 98 1.74 -4.75 16.72
N VAL A 99 2.56 -4.34 17.69
CA VAL A 99 3.92 -3.86 17.45
C VAL A 99 5.02 -4.79 17.95
N GLU A 100 4.67 -5.95 18.51
CA GLU A 100 5.64 -6.91 19.05
C GLU A 100 6.67 -7.40 18.03
N HIS A 101 6.32 -7.33 16.74
CA HIS A 101 7.18 -7.74 15.63
C HIS A 101 7.91 -6.58 14.94
N ARG A 102 7.83 -5.36 15.50
CA ARG A 102 8.60 -4.22 14.99
C ARG A 102 10.10 -4.50 15.11
N ASN A 103 10.82 -4.25 14.03
CA ASN A 103 12.27 -4.28 14.07
C ASN A 103 12.77 -3.00 14.79
N PRO A 104 13.60 -3.10 15.85
CA PRO A 104 14.09 -1.94 16.59
C PRO A 104 15.00 -1.01 15.77
N GLU A 105 15.53 -1.49 14.65
CA GLU A 105 16.34 -0.68 13.73
C GLU A 105 15.50 0.12 12.73
N VAL A 106 14.16 0.00 12.74
CA VAL A 106 13.26 0.79 11.91
C VAL A 106 12.73 1.99 12.69
N THR A 107 12.82 3.17 12.09
CA THR A 107 12.25 4.40 12.67
C THR A 107 10.78 4.52 12.27
N TYR A 108 9.86 4.35 13.24
CA TYR A 108 8.41 4.49 13.03
C TYR A 108 7.95 5.90 13.39
N LYS A 109 7.20 6.56 12.50
CA LYS A 109 6.71 7.93 12.70
C LYS A 109 5.22 8.06 12.41
N ASN A 110 4.53 8.88 13.22
CA ASN A 110 3.15 9.28 12.97
C ASN A 110 3.12 10.42 11.95
N VAL A 111 2.99 10.05 10.67
CA VAL A 111 3.07 11.00 9.54
C VAL A 111 2.09 10.56 8.45
N GLN A 112 1.40 11.54 7.84
CA GLN A 112 0.56 11.34 6.66
C GLN A 112 1.42 11.36 5.38
N GLY A 113 1.05 10.53 4.41
CA GLY A 113 1.78 10.47 3.14
C GLY A 113 1.76 11.77 2.33
N GLU A 114 0.80 12.64 2.59
CA GLU A 114 0.66 13.97 2.00
C GLU A 114 1.69 15.00 2.48
N GLU A 115 2.34 14.74 3.64
CA GLU A 115 3.23 15.70 4.31
C GLU A 115 4.48 15.00 4.84
N LEU A 116 5.32 14.47 3.96
CA LEU A 116 6.53 13.73 4.34
C LEU A 116 7.62 14.69 4.83
N PRO A 117 8.05 14.64 6.11
CA PRO A 117 9.03 15.57 6.69
C PRO A 117 10.48 15.12 6.43
N PHE A 118 10.79 14.89 5.15
CA PHE A 118 12.11 14.48 4.68
C PHE A 118 12.60 15.41 3.57
N ASP A 119 13.90 15.50 3.41
CA ASP A 119 14.53 16.27 2.37
C ASP A 119 14.24 15.71 0.97
N ASP A 120 14.35 16.56 -0.05
CA ASP A 120 14.23 16.15 -1.43
C ASP A 120 15.35 15.17 -1.80
N GLY A 121 15.00 14.10 -2.50
CA GLY A 121 15.97 13.10 -2.93
C GLY A 121 16.67 12.35 -1.79
N HIS A 122 16.03 12.17 -0.66
CA HIS A 122 16.61 11.48 0.50
C HIS A 122 16.68 9.96 0.32
N PHE A 123 15.61 9.34 -0.21
CA PHE A 123 15.45 7.90 -0.26
C PHE A 123 15.84 7.29 -1.61
N ASP A 124 16.46 6.12 -1.55
CA ASP A 124 16.77 5.29 -2.72
C ASP A 124 15.54 4.52 -3.19
N MET A 125 14.65 4.18 -2.25
CA MET A 125 13.41 3.46 -2.51
C MET A 125 12.28 3.94 -1.61
N VAL A 126 11.08 4.01 -2.19
CA VAL A 126 9.83 4.16 -1.45
C VAL A 126 8.93 2.97 -1.72
N VAL A 127 8.34 2.44 -0.65
CA VAL A 127 7.36 1.36 -0.65
C VAL A 127 6.00 1.94 -0.26
N ILE A 128 4.95 1.61 -1.00
CA ILE A 128 3.56 1.93 -0.68
C ILE A 128 2.68 0.74 -1.05
N GLU A 129 2.15 0.02 -0.05
CA GLU A 129 1.41 -1.21 -0.27
C GLU A 129 -0.02 -1.12 0.25
N ASN A 130 -1.00 -1.13 -0.66
CA ASN A 130 -2.44 -1.02 -0.37
C ASN A 130 -2.80 0.23 0.46
N VAL A 131 -2.28 1.40 0.07
CA VAL A 131 -2.46 2.65 0.78
C VAL A 131 -3.03 3.75 -0.10
N ILE A 132 -2.64 3.80 -1.39
CA ILE A 132 -2.97 4.94 -2.27
C ILE A 132 -4.48 5.12 -2.50
N ASP A 133 -5.26 4.08 -2.32
CA ASP A 133 -6.73 4.08 -2.39
C ASP A 133 -7.39 4.52 -1.07
N HIS A 134 -6.64 4.58 0.05
CA HIS A 134 -7.11 4.96 1.39
C HIS A 134 -6.77 6.40 1.80
N VAL A 135 -5.91 7.10 1.07
CA VAL A 135 -5.42 8.44 1.42
C VAL A 135 -6.44 9.55 1.14
N GLU A 136 -6.29 10.73 1.75
CA GLU A 136 -7.15 11.88 1.48
C GLU A 136 -6.88 12.43 0.08
N ASN A 137 -5.60 12.56 -0.28
CA ASN A 137 -5.16 13.15 -1.54
C ASN A 137 -4.07 12.29 -2.21
N ALA A 138 -4.49 11.39 -3.09
CA ALA A 138 -3.57 10.49 -3.79
C ALA A 138 -2.52 11.24 -4.64
N ASP A 139 -2.91 12.36 -5.28
CA ASP A 139 -1.98 13.20 -6.05
C ASP A 139 -0.93 13.82 -5.13
N GLY A 140 -1.34 14.33 -3.95
CA GLY A 140 -0.44 14.90 -2.95
C GLY A 140 0.57 13.87 -2.41
N VAL A 141 0.12 12.65 -2.11
CA VAL A 141 1.00 11.55 -1.69
C VAL A 141 2.04 11.24 -2.76
N MET A 142 1.62 11.09 -4.03
CA MET A 142 2.55 10.79 -5.12
C MET A 142 3.54 11.93 -5.39
N GLN A 143 3.12 13.20 -5.23
CA GLN A 143 4.02 14.35 -5.31
C GLN A 143 5.08 14.30 -4.20
N GLN A 144 4.69 13.98 -2.95
CA GLN A 144 5.63 13.84 -1.84
C GLN A 144 6.57 12.65 -2.06
N ILE A 145 6.07 11.51 -2.51
CA ILE A 145 6.91 10.34 -2.84
C ILE A 145 7.91 10.71 -3.93
N ASN A 146 7.46 11.37 -5.00
CA ASN A 146 8.38 11.82 -6.06
C ASN A 146 9.43 12.78 -5.50
N ARG A 147 9.06 13.73 -4.66
CA ARG A 147 9.97 14.71 -4.06
C ARG A 147 11.07 14.03 -3.22
N VAL A 148 10.69 13.13 -2.32
CA VAL A 148 11.65 12.50 -1.38
C VAL A 148 12.51 11.40 -2.01
N LEU A 149 12.10 10.85 -3.17
CA LEU A 149 12.91 9.90 -3.93
C LEU A 149 14.06 10.60 -4.63
N LYS A 150 15.24 9.98 -4.59
CA LYS A 150 16.39 10.36 -5.41
C LYS A 150 16.04 10.33 -6.91
N PRO A 151 16.78 11.05 -7.76
CA PRO A 151 16.79 10.76 -9.20
C PRO A 151 17.04 9.25 -9.41
N ASP A 152 16.31 8.63 -10.33
CA ASP A 152 16.34 7.17 -10.58
C ASP A 152 15.95 6.27 -9.39
N GLY A 153 15.48 6.85 -8.30
CA GLY A 153 14.97 6.12 -7.13
C GLY A 153 13.78 5.21 -7.49
N VAL A 154 13.65 4.12 -6.75
CA VAL A 154 12.66 3.06 -7.02
C VAL A 154 11.39 3.29 -6.21
N LEU A 155 10.24 3.23 -6.87
CA LEU A 155 8.93 3.12 -6.25
C LEU A 155 8.41 1.69 -6.40
N TYR A 156 8.11 1.04 -5.27
CA TYR A 156 7.32 -0.18 -5.22
C TYR A 156 5.91 0.15 -4.76
N LEU A 157 4.91 -0.16 -5.59
CA LEU A 157 3.52 0.15 -5.28
C LEU A 157 2.66 -1.09 -5.46
N THR A 158 1.80 -1.37 -4.48
CA THR A 158 0.68 -2.29 -4.62
C THR A 158 -0.64 -1.60 -4.33
N VAL A 159 -1.70 -1.98 -5.02
CA VAL A 159 -3.05 -1.47 -4.80
C VAL A 159 -4.11 -2.45 -5.29
N ASN A 160 -5.23 -2.52 -4.59
CA ASN A 160 -6.38 -3.29 -5.05
C ASN A 160 -7.12 -2.55 -6.17
N LEU A 161 -7.33 -3.25 -7.28
CA LEU A 161 -8.00 -2.72 -8.45
C LEU A 161 -9.35 -3.39 -8.69
N HIS A 162 -10.22 -2.64 -9.38
CA HIS A 162 -11.45 -3.19 -9.93
C HIS A 162 -11.33 -3.38 -11.45
N PRO A 163 -12.02 -4.40 -12.03
CA PRO A 163 -12.25 -4.43 -13.47
C PRO A 163 -13.09 -3.21 -13.88
N THR A 164 -13.08 -2.85 -15.15
CA THR A 164 -13.77 -1.63 -15.65
C THR A 164 -15.23 -1.54 -15.20
N TRP A 165 -15.96 -2.66 -15.22
CA TRP A 165 -17.33 -2.72 -14.72
C TRP A 165 -17.42 -2.48 -13.21
N GLY A 166 -16.60 -3.19 -12.43
CA GLY A 166 -16.54 -3.02 -10.98
C GLY A 166 -16.16 -1.60 -10.59
N TYR A 167 -15.29 -0.94 -11.36
CA TYR A 167 -14.96 0.48 -11.18
C TYR A 167 -16.20 1.37 -11.29
N VAL A 168 -16.99 1.21 -12.36
CA VAL A 168 -18.21 2.01 -12.56
C VAL A 168 -19.21 1.79 -11.42
N LEU A 169 -19.42 0.54 -11.03
CA LEU A 169 -20.31 0.19 -9.94
C LEU A 169 -19.78 0.73 -8.60
N HIS A 170 -18.48 0.62 -8.34
CA HIS A 170 -17.85 1.12 -7.12
C HIS A 170 -17.95 2.65 -7.03
N GLU A 171 -17.81 3.40 -8.13
CA GLU A 171 -18.02 4.85 -8.15
C GLU A 171 -19.44 5.22 -7.70
N VAL A 172 -20.45 4.43 -8.09
CA VAL A 172 -21.84 4.63 -7.64
C VAL A 172 -22.00 4.30 -6.16
N VAL A 173 -21.53 3.13 -5.74
CA VAL A 173 -21.58 2.66 -4.34
C VAL A 173 -20.83 3.61 -3.41
N SER A 174 -19.72 4.14 -3.86
CA SER A 174 -18.88 5.09 -3.17
C SER A 174 -19.59 6.45 -2.98
N LYS A 175 -20.30 6.96 -4.02
CA LYS A 175 -21.11 8.17 -3.91
C LYS A 175 -22.29 8.01 -2.93
N LEU A 176 -22.82 6.80 -2.82
CA LEU A 176 -23.86 6.43 -1.85
C LEU A 176 -23.32 6.20 -0.43
N ARG A 177 -22.00 6.37 -0.21
CA ARG A 177 -21.31 6.16 1.08
C ARG A 177 -21.46 4.74 1.65
N ILE A 178 -21.68 3.75 0.80
CA ILE A 178 -21.79 2.34 1.19
C ILE A 178 -20.37 1.78 1.46
N ASP A 179 -19.40 2.09 0.60
CA ASP A 179 -18.00 1.81 0.89
C ASP A 179 -17.38 2.96 1.71
N LYS A 180 -16.89 2.61 2.91
CA LYS A 180 -16.33 3.56 3.86
C LYS A 180 -14.80 3.58 3.85
N GLY A 181 -14.15 2.56 3.29
CA GLY A 181 -12.70 2.34 3.39
C GLY A 181 -11.90 2.94 2.23
N HIS A 182 -12.46 3.00 1.02
CA HIS A 182 -11.70 3.29 -0.20
C HIS A 182 -12.19 4.60 -0.86
N PRO A 183 -11.61 5.76 -0.51
CA PRO A 183 -11.95 7.03 -1.14
C PRO A 183 -11.55 7.13 -2.61
N HIS A 184 -10.57 6.34 -3.05
CA HIS A 184 -10.11 6.29 -4.43
C HIS A 184 -10.29 4.90 -5.02
N THR A 185 -10.52 4.84 -6.33
CA THR A 185 -10.71 3.58 -7.07
C THR A 185 -9.90 3.62 -8.35
N PHE A 186 -9.21 2.51 -8.63
CA PHE A 186 -8.36 2.40 -9.79
C PHE A 186 -8.72 1.19 -10.67
N THR A 187 -8.39 1.31 -11.94
CA THR A 187 -8.29 0.23 -12.93
C THR A 187 -6.85 0.17 -13.44
N ILE A 188 -6.44 -0.90 -14.12
CA ILE A 188 -5.08 -1.02 -14.68
C ILE A 188 -4.70 0.21 -15.55
N PRO A 189 -5.52 0.65 -16.53
CA PRO A 189 -5.17 1.84 -17.32
C PRO A 189 -5.10 3.12 -16.47
N LYS A 190 -5.95 3.24 -15.44
CA LYS A 190 -5.97 4.43 -14.58
C LYS A 190 -4.74 4.50 -13.70
N ILE A 191 -4.35 3.40 -13.05
CA ILE A 191 -3.16 3.40 -12.17
C ILE A 191 -1.87 3.61 -12.98
N ARG A 192 -1.73 3.00 -14.16
CA ARG A 192 -0.58 3.22 -15.05
C ARG A 192 -0.46 4.70 -15.48
N ARG A 193 -1.58 5.32 -15.89
CA ARG A 193 -1.61 6.75 -16.22
C ARG A 193 -1.31 7.62 -15.01
N PHE A 194 -1.81 7.24 -13.85
CA PHE A 194 -1.56 7.94 -12.59
C PHE A 194 -0.07 7.95 -12.24
N LEU A 195 0.59 6.79 -12.30
CA LEU A 195 2.04 6.67 -12.07
C LEU A 195 2.84 7.50 -13.08
N SER A 196 2.56 7.37 -14.38
CA SER A 196 3.27 8.13 -15.41
C SER A 196 3.06 9.64 -15.31
N GLY A 197 1.86 10.07 -14.92
CA GLY A 197 1.52 11.49 -14.68
C GLY A 197 2.26 12.11 -13.50
N HIS A 198 2.74 11.30 -12.56
CA HIS A 198 3.55 11.73 -11.42
C HIS A 198 5.05 11.50 -11.61
N GLY A 199 5.52 11.30 -12.85
CA GLY A 199 6.94 11.19 -13.16
C GLY A 199 7.54 9.83 -12.83
N PHE A 200 6.76 8.75 -12.92
CA PHE A 200 7.24 7.39 -12.73
C PHE A 200 7.15 6.58 -14.03
N GLN A 201 8.25 5.96 -14.41
CA GLN A 201 8.30 4.97 -15.49
C GLN A 201 8.20 3.57 -14.90
N ILE A 202 7.20 2.81 -15.35
CA ILE A 202 6.99 1.42 -14.90
C ILE A 202 8.00 0.53 -15.65
N TYR A 203 8.79 -0.25 -14.90
CA TYR A 203 9.73 -1.26 -15.41
C TYR A 203 9.18 -2.67 -15.29
N PHE A 204 8.32 -2.88 -14.30
CA PHE A 204 7.62 -4.15 -14.10
C PHE A 204 6.24 -3.86 -13.52
N ASP A 205 5.23 -4.55 -14.02
CA ASP A 205 3.94 -4.66 -13.36
C ASP A 205 3.34 -6.06 -13.54
N GLU A 206 2.59 -6.48 -12.54
CA GLU A 206 1.81 -7.71 -12.55
C GLU A 206 0.51 -7.51 -11.78
N TRP A 207 -0.47 -8.36 -12.04
CA TRP A 207 -1.74 -8.36 -11.30
C TRP A 207 -2.29 -9.78 -11.18
N GLU A 208 -3.08 -9.98 -10.13
CA GLU A 208 -3.76 -11.26 -9.91
C GLU A 208 -4.86 -11.50 -10.94
N ASP A 209 -5.13 -12.77 -11.24
CA ASP A 209 -6.26 -13.13 -12.11
C ASP A 209 -7.59 -12.82 -11.41
N TYR A 210 -8.31 -11.81 -11.91
CA TYR A 210 -9.63 -11.41 -11.42
C TYR A 210 -10.61 -12.58 -11.29
N LYS A 211 -10.62 -13.53 -12.25
CA LYS A 211 -11.53 -14.67 -12.21
C LYS A 211 -11.21 -15.58 -11.03
N LYS A 212 -9.93 -15.75 -10.74
CA LYS A 212 -9.46 -16.52 -9.58
C LYS A 212 -9.84 -15.83 -8.29
N CYS A 213 -9.56 -14.54 -8.13
CA CYS A 213 -9.94 -13.77 -6.95
C CYS A 213 -11.45 -13.82 -6.70
N LYS A 214 -12.25 -13.60 -7.74
CA LYS A 214 -13.71 -13.71 -7.67
C LYS A 214 -14.19 -15.10 -7.25
N ALA A 215 -13.55 -16.17 -7.76
CA ALA A 215 -13.91 -17.54 -7.40
C ALA A 215 -13.55 -17.87 -5.94
N GLU A 216 -12.47 -17.34 -5.43
CA GLU A 216 -12.06 -17.49 -4.03
C GLU A 216 -13.02 -16.74 -3.09
N GLU A 217 -13.40 -15.50 -3.43
CA GLU A 217 -14.42 -14.73 -2.69
C GLU A 217 -15.78 -15.44 -2.68
N TRP A 218 -16.18 -16.04 -3.79
CA TRP A 218 -17.42 -16.82 -3.89
C TRP A 218 -17.43 -18.03 -2.97
N LYS A 219 -16.29 -18.70 -2.81
CA LYS A 219 -16.13 -19.89 -1.93
C LYS A 219 -15.94 -19.53 -0.46
N SER A 220 -15.80 -18.25 -0.13
CA SER A 220 -15.60 -17.79 1.25
C SER A 220 -16.84 -18.02 2.10
N ASP A 221 -16.66 -18.29 3.40
CA ASP A 221 -17.74 -18.34 4.39
C ASP A 221 -18.35 -16.96 4.69
N SER A 222 -17.66 -15.89 4.29
CA SER A 222 -18.11 -14.51 4.47
C SER A 222 -19.22 -14.15 3.48
N THR A 223 -20.42 -13.86 3.99
CA THR A 223 -21.54 -13.36 3.18
C THR A 223 -21.16 -12.07 2.42
N ARG A 224 -20.36 -11.19 3.04
CA ARG A 224 -19.87 -9.96 2.42
C ARG A 224 -19.02 -10.26 1.18
N LEU A 225 -18.08 -11.21 1.27
CA LEU A 225 -17.22 -11.57 0.14
C LEU A 225 -18.03 -12.21 -0.99
N ARG A 226 -18.99 -13.10 -0.65
CA ARG A 226 -19.90 -13.68 -1.66
C ARG A 226 -20.74 -12.62 -2.39
N LEU A 227 -21.29 -11.65 -1.67
CA LEU A 227 -22.01 -10.53 -2.28
C LEU A 227 -21.11 -9.68 -3.18
N LYS A 228 -19.84 -9.44 -2.78
CA LYS A 228 -18.84 -8.77 -3.58
C LYS A 228 -18.56 -9.52 -4.90
N ALA A 229 -18.41 -10.84 -4.83
CA ALA A 229 -18.23 -11.69 -6.00
C ALA A 229 -19.44 -11.66 -6.96
N ILE A 230 -20.68 -11.74 -6.42
CA ILE A 230 -21.91 -11.70 -7.24
C ILE A 230 -22.06 -10.34 -7.93
N SER A 231 -21.86 -9.24 -7.21
CA SER A 231 -22.06 -7.89 -7.73
C SER A 231 -21.00 -7.44 -8.74
N GLY A 232 -19.88 -8.20 -8.87
CA GLY A 232 -18.75 -7.81 -9.72
C GLY A 232 -17.86 -6.74 -9.09
N LEU A 233 -17.97 -6.52 -7.77
CA LEU A 233 -17.13 -5.64 -6.96
C LEU A 233 -15.87 -6.33 -6.44
N SER A 234 -15.58 -7.56 -6.88
CA SER A 234 -14.32 -8.25 -6.56
C SER A 234 -13.13 -7.41 -6.97
N GLU A 235 -12.11 -7.44 -6.15
CA GLU A 235 -10.84 -6.76 -6.37
C GLU A 235 -9.75 -7.77 -6.69
N PHE A 236 -8.67 -7.28 -7.27
CA PHE A 236 -7.47 -8.04 -7.53
C PHE A 236 -6.24 -7.15 -7.29
N LEU A 237 -5.19 -7.73 -6.73
CA LEU A 237 -3.99 -7.00 -6.41
C LEU A 237 -3.21 -6.65 -7.67
N PHE A 238 -2.82 -5.40 -7.81
CA PHE A 238 -1.86 -4.89 -8.78
C PHE A 238 -0.56 -4.56 -8.07
N THR A 239 0.55 -4.93 -8.66
CA THR A 239 1.90 -4.63 -8.18
C THR A 239 2.69 -3.95 -9.28
N SER A 240 3.44 -2.91 -8.94
CA SER A 240 4.36 -2.27 -9.88
C SER A 240 5.70 -1.93 -9.23
N VAL A 241 6.75 -2.00 -10.04
CA VAL A 241 8.08 -1.47 -9.77
C VAL A 241 8.37 -0.41 -10.80
N SER A 242 8.63 0.80 -10.34
CA SER A 242 8.82 1.97 -11.20
C SER A 242 10.07 2.74 -10.80
N ARG A 243 10.65 3.51 -11.70
CA ARG A 243 11.68 4.50 -11.38
C ARG A 243 11.17 5.91 -11.56
N LYS A 244 11.65 6.81 -10.71
CA LYS A 244 11.48 8.25 -10.87
C LYS A 244 12.18 8.67 -12.17
N THR A 245 11.43 9.31 -13.07
CA THR A 245 12.00 9.93 -14.25
C THR A 245 12.48 11.33 -13.90
N GLY A 246 13.67 11.73 -14.39
CA GLY A 246 14.24 13.05 -14.13
C GLY A 246 13.49 14.23 -14.75
N LYS A 247 12.22 14.02 -15.17
CA LYS A 247 11.32 15.08 -15.67
C LYS A 247 10.31 15.40 -14.57
N ALA A 248 10.57 16.46 -13.82
CA ALA A 248 9.55 17.21 -13.12
C ALA A 248 8.94 18.24 -14.08
#